data_a2d329286508a32eec54cbd90aa780d0
#
_entry.id   a2d329286508a32eec54cbd90aa780d0
#
_cell.length_a   1.000
_cell.length_b   1.000
_cell.length_c   1.000
_cell.angle_alpha   90.00
_cell.angle_beta   90.00
_cell.angle_gamma   90.00
#
_symmetry.space_group_name_H-M   'P 1'
#
loop_
_entity.id
_entity.type
_entity.pdbx_description
1 polymer ?
#
loop_
_entity_poly.entity_id
_entity_poly.type
_entity_poly.pdbx_seq_one_letter_code
_entity_poly.pdbx_strand_id
1 'polypeptide(L)'
;MHVMGGGDVGGAKTQIMNTVTGLNRNNDVMLISFRAGPFADEARERGIDVRVIERHNPFRAARTMRDLVDAFKPDIIHCHGGRANLMGAMVRRSRQVPIVTTVHSDYRLDYLGSPLKQYTLGTANAIALRFLDFYQPVADRMARTLIERGFDPERIVKIYNGMDFDRPKGEFDRVAYLRDTYGAEIEDGDVLCGIAARLTAVKDIATTIRGFAEALKSAPQLRLFIAGDGEDEDMLKKLCDQLGVRERVTFCGWVSPVMPFFRAMDINLLSSVSETFPYSILEGVC
;
A
#
# COMPACT_ATOMS: atom_id res chain seq x y z
N MET A 1 1.50 -19.87 5.78
CA MET A 1 2.75 -19.07 5.83
C MET A 1 2.63 -17.90 4.87
N HIS A 2 2.81 -16.65 5.33
CA HIS A 2 2.85 -15.46 4.46
C HIS A 2 4.29 -15.07 4.18
N VAL A 3 4.57 -14.57 2.98
CA VAL A 3 5.93 -14.18 2.55
C VAL A 3 5.88 -12.80 1.91
N MET A 4 6.68 -11.88 2.44
CA MET A 4 6.71 -10.49 1.99
C MET A 4 8.12 -10.08 1.54
N GLY A 5 8.19 -9.30 0.46
CA GLY A 5 9.45 -8.82 -0.11
C GLY A 5 10.20 -7.79 0.74
N GLY A 6 9.55 -7.18 1.71
CA GLY A 6 10.12 -6.14 2.56
C GLY A 6 9.93 -4.75 1.97
N GLY A 7 8.71 -4.28 1.82
CA GLY A 7 8.36 -2.89 1.57
C GLY A 7 7.50 -2.40 2.73
N ASP A 8 7.88 -1.30 3.34
CA ASP A 8 7.37 -0.93 4.66
C ASP A 8 6.25 0.10 4.63
N VAL A 9 5.75 0.48 3.44
CA VAL A 9 4.78 1.58 3.30
C VAL A 9 3.73 1.31 2.22
N GLY A 10 2.53 1.84 2.43
CA GLY A 10 1.43 1.86 1.47
C GLY A 10 0.40 0.74 1.66
N GLY A 11 -0.63 0.75 0.79
CA GLY A 11 -1.80 -0.11 0.92
C GLY A 11 -1.52 -1.62 0.96
N ALA A 12 -0.45 -2.09 0.32
CA ALA A 12 -0.05 -3.49 0.40
C ALA A 12 0.35 -3.89 1.83
N LYS A 13 1.08 -3.02 2.57
CA LYS A 13 1.40 -3.24 3.99
C LYS A 13 0.12 -3.39 4.83
N THR A 14 -0.81 -2.45 4.68
CA THR A 14 -2.09 -2.47 5.41
C THR A 14 -2.87 -3.75 5.13
N GLN A 15 -2.97 -4.15 3.86
CA GLN A 15 -3.67 -5.36 3.46
C GLN A 15 -3.02 -6.61 4.07
N ILE A 16 -1.71 -6.76 3.99
CA ILE A 16 -1.01 -7.91 4.55
C ILE A 16 -1.20 -7.96 6.06
N MET A 17 -1.02 -6.83 6.76
CA MET A 17 -1.17 -6.76 8.21
C MET A 17 -2.57 -7.14 8.66
N ASN A 18 -3.61 -6.61 8.01
CA ASN A 18 -5.00 -6.96 8.30
C ASN A 18 -5.27 -8.45 8.05
N THR A 19 -4.75 -8.98 6.93
CA THR A 19 -4.92 -10.40 6.57
C THR A 19 -4.25 -11.32 7.57
N VAL A 20 -2.97 -11.09 7.89
CA VAL A 20 -2.25 -11.99 8.82
C VAL A 20 -2.80 -11.90 10.24
N THR A 21 -3.19 -10.70 10.70
CA THR A 21 -3.82 -10.51 12.01
C THR A 21 -5.18 -11.22 12.09
N GLY A 22 -6.00 -11.08 11.04
CA GLY A 22 -7.30 -11.75 10.97
C GLY A 22 -7.17 -13.27 10.94
N LEU A 23 -6.29 -13.81 10.12
CA LEU A 23 -6.05 -15.24 9.99
C LEU A 23 -5.45 -15.85 11.27
N ASN A 24 -4.58 -15.14 11.97
CA ASN A 24 -3.92 -15.61 13.20
C ASN A 24 -4.90 -15.87 14.35
N ARG A 25 -6.15 -15.40 14.25
CA ARG A 25 -7.20 -15.69 15.27
C ARG A 25 -7.60 -17.17 15.31
N ASN A 26 -7.54 -17.84 14.15
CA ASN A 26 -8.08 -19.20 14.00
C ASN A 26 -7.11 -20.16 13.26
N ASN A 27 -5.90 -19.71 12.95
CA ASN A 27 -4.90 -20.50 12.23
C ASN A 27 -3.52 -20.21 12.78
N ASP A 28 -2.58 -21.14 12.57
CA ASP A 28 -1.17 -20.93 12.83
C ASP A 28 -0.56 -20.12 11.69
N VAL A 29 -0.22 -18.86 11.95
CA VAL A 29 0.32 -17.94 10.94
C VAL A 29 1.78 -17.65 11.22
N MET A 30 2.63 -17.88 10.20
CA MET A 30 4.02 -17.42 10.17
C MET A 30 4.17 -16.39 9.07
N LEU A 31 4.83 -15.26 9.36
CA LEU A 31 5.19 -14.22 8.41
C LEU A 31 6.68 -14.21 8.16
N ILE A 32 7.11 -14.44 6.91
CA ILE A 32 8.49 -14.25 6.47
C ILE A 32 8.62 -12.86 5.87
N SER A 33 9.54 -12.06 6.41
CA SER A 33 9.98 -10.79 5.83
C SER A 33 11.42 -10.88 5.33
N PHE A 34 11.70 -10.37 4.12
CA PHE A 34 13.09 -10.32 3.61
C PHE A 34 13.84 -9.05 4.02
N ARG A 35 13.31 -8.30 4.96
CA ARG A 35 13.92 -7.12 5.55
C ARG A 35 13.44 -6.97 6.99
N ALA A 36 14.36 -6.63 7.90
CA ALA A 36 14.00 -6.09 9.20
C ALA A 36 13.44 -4.67 9.04
N GLY A 37 12.63 -4.22 10.01
CA GLY A 37 12.09 -2.87 10.03
C GLY A 37 10.68 -2.79 10.62
N PRO A 38 10.08 -1.59 10.60
CA PRO A 38 8.83 -1.29 11.31
C PRO A 38 7.67 -2.24 10.99
N PHE A 39 7.59 -2.77 9.77
CA PHE A 39 6.56 -3.74 9.41
C PHE A 39 6.71 -5.07 10.18
N ALA A 40 7.93 -5.59 10.25
CA ALA A 40 8.19 -6.83 10.96
C ALA A 40 8.00 -6.66 12.48
N ASP A 41 8.33 -5.49 13.01
CA ASP A 41 8.18 -5.17 14.43
C ASP A 41 6.70 -5.02 14.79
N GLU A 42 5.92 -4.26 14.00
CA GLU A 42 4.46 -4.14 14.16
C GLU A 42 3.76 -5.51 14.10
N ALA A 43 4.18 -6.40 13.21
CA ALA A 43 3.60 -7.75 13.13
C ALA A 43 3.89 -8.57 14.39
N ARG A 44 5.10 -8.45 14.98
CA ARG A 44 5.43 -9.10 16.26
C ARG A 44 4.61 -8.55 17.43
N GLU A 45 4.44 -7.23 17.49
CA GLU A 45 3.60 -6.57 18.50
C GLU A 45 2.14 -7.05 18.45
N ARG A 46 1.67 -7.43 17.24
CA ARG A 46 0.33 -8.04 17.03
C ARG A 46 0.30 -9.56 17.28
N GLY A 47 1.38 -10.13 17.81
CA GLY A 47 1.45 -11.56 18.17
C GLY A 47 1.64 -12.53 16.99
N ILE A 48 2.13 -12.03 15.84
CA ILE A 48 2.44 -12.89 14.68
C ILE A 48 3.84 -13.48 14.82
N ASP A 49 4.03 -14.78 14.51
CA ASP A 49 5.37 -15.40 14.39
C ASP A 49 6.09 -14.84 13.15
N VAL A 50 7.03 -13.92 13.37
CA VAL A 50 7.77 -13.25 12.30
C VAL A 50 9.19 -13.78 12.19
N ARG A 51 9.55 -14.27 11.00
CA ARG A 51 10.90 -14.68 10.63
C ARG A 51 11.50 -13.70 9.62
N VAL A 52 12.66 -13.14 9.93
CA VAL A 52 13.36 -12.22 9.04
C VAL A 52 14.51 -12.96 8.34
N ILE A 53 14.55 -12.89 7.01
CA ILE A 53 15.60 -13.48 6.18
C ILE A 53 16.40 -12.37 5.50
N GLU A 54 17.39 -11.83 6.17
CA GLU A 54 18.29 -10.80 5.63
C GLU A 54 19.42 -11.42 4.80
N ARG A 55 19.08 -11.99 3.66
CA ARG A 55 20.06 -12.59 2.72
C ARG A 55 19.96 -11.87 1.38
N HIS A 56 21.07 -11.25 0.96
CA HIS A 56 21.16 -10.61 -0.36
C HIS A 56 21.18 -11.66 -1.49
N ASN A 57 21.82 -12.81 -1.26
CA ASN A 57 21.88 -13.88 -2.25
C ASN A 57 20.53 -14.64 -2.29
N PRO A 58 19.81 -14.66 -3.43
CA PRO A 58 18.50 -15.27 -3.56
C PRO A 58 18.50 -16.79 -3.32
N PHE A 59 19.56 -17.49 -3.70
CA PHE A 59 19.66 -18.95 -3.49
C PHE A 59 19.80 -19.29 -2.00
N ARG A 60 20.57 -18.49 -1.25
CA ARG A 60 20.69 -18.66 0.20
C ARG A 60 19.38 -18.29 0.90
N ALA A 61 18.69 -17.24 0.48
CA ALA A 61 17.39 -16.87 1.01
C ALA A 61 16.35 -17.98 0.75
N ALA A 62 16.31 -18.52 -0.46
CA ALA A 62 15.42 -19.64 -0.80
C ALA A 62 15.73 -20.92 -0.01
N ARG A 63 17.01 -21.19 0.29
CA ARG A 63 17.38 -22.31 1.16
C ARG A 63 16.85 -22.11 2.58
N THR A 64 17.11 -20.95 3.19
CA THR A 64 16.57 -20.62 4.52
C THR A 64 15.04 -20.69 4.55
N MET A 65 14.38 -20.20 3.50
CA MET A 65 12.91 -20.30 3.40
C MET A 65 12.45 -21.77 3.32
N ARG A 66 13.16 -22.65 2.58
CA ARG A 66 12.86 -24.10 2.56
C ARG A 66 12.99 -24.74 3.93
N ASP A 67 14.05 -24.42 4.66
CA ASP A 67 14.26 -24.93 6.01
C ASP A 67 13.10 -24.52 6.95
N LEU A 68 12.58 -23.29 6.81
CA LEU A 68 11.40 -22.81 7.52
C LEU A 68 10.11 -23.52 7.07
N VAL A 69 9.94 -23.78 5.77
CA VAL A 69 8.79 -24.54 5.24
C VAL A 69 8.81 -25.97 5.80
N ASP A 70 9.96 -26.60 5.86
CA ASP A 70 10.10 -27.97 6.39
C ASP A 70 9.82 -28.05 7.90
N ALA A 71 10.21 -27.01 8.64
CA ALA A 71 9.98 -26.93 10.08
C ALA A 71 8.52 -26.57 10.43
N PHE A 72 7.93 -25.59 9.74
CA PHE A 72 6.59 -25.10 10.01
C PHE A 72 5.49 -25.94 9.36
N LYS A 73 5.79 -26.60 8.23
CA LYS A 73 4.88 -27.45 7.43
C LYS A 73 3.58 -26.72 7.07
N PRO A 74 3.65 -25.56 6.39
CA PRO A 74 2.45 -24.82 6.05
C PRO A 74 1.58 -25.56 5.05
N ASP A 75 0.26 -25.46 5.18
CA ASP A 75 -0.70 -25.94 4.18
C ASP A 75 -0.69 -25.07 2.92
N ILE A 76 -0.41 -23.77 3.08
CA ILE A 76 -0.38 -22.79 1.97
C ILE A 76 0.76 -21.80 2.22
N ILE A 77 1.45 -21.42 1.14
CA ILE A 77 2.39 -20.29 1.11
C ILE A 77 1.73 -19.14 0.34
N HIS A 78 1.60 -17.97 0.98
CA HIS A 78 1.01 -16.79 0.38
C HIS A 78 2.06 -15.71 0.18
N CYS A 79 2.38 -15.41 -1.07
CA CYS A 79 3.41 -14.45 -1.48
C CYS A 79 2.83 -13.04 -1.71
N HIS A 80 3.61 -12.01 -1.34
CA HIS A 80 3.27 -10.61 -1.55
C HIS A 80 4.46 -9.86 -2.18
N GLY A 81 4.28 -9.48 -3.46
CA GLY A 81 5.27 -8.73 -4.23
C GLY A 81 6.36 -9.58 -4.90
N GLY A 82 7.11 -8.95 -5.82
CA GLY A 82 8.00 -9.65 -6.76
C GLY A 82 9.09 -10.49 -6.13
N ARG A 83 9.70 -10.02 -5.04
CA ARG A 83 10.73 -10.80 -4.32
C ARG A 83 10.14 -12.05 -3.66
N ALA A 84 8.96 -11.92 -3.05
CA ALA A 84 8.26 -13.05 -2.45
C ALA A 84 7.85 -14.07 -3.52
N ASN A 85 7.34 -13.61 -4.66
CA ASN A 85 6.98 -14.46 -5.79
C ASN A 85 8.17 -15.27 -6.30
N LEU A 86 9.34 -14.62 -6.45
CA LEU A 86 10.57 -15.32 -6.86
C LEU A 86 10.98 -16.40 -5.86
N MET A 87 10.93 -16.09 -4.56
CA MET A 87 11.26 -17.07 -3.51
C MET A 87 10.24 -18.21 -3.47
N GLY A 88 8.95 -17.90 -3.59
CA GLY A 88 7.87 -18.89 -3.71
C GLY A 88 8.11 -19.84 -4.88
N ALA A 89 8.38 -19.31 -6.07
CA ALA A 89 8.69 -20.12 -7.26
C ALA A 89 9.91 -21.05 -7.07
N MET A 90 10.95 -20.57 -6.38
CA MET A 90 12.14 -21.38 -6.07
C MET A 90 11.85 -22.49 -5.04
N VAL A 91 10.95 -22.24 -4.09
CA VAL A 91 10.52 -23.25 -3.09
C VAL A 91 9.56 -24.24 -3.73
N ARG A 92 8.63 -23.79 -4.57
CA ARG A 92 7.65 -24.62 -5.28
C ARG A 92 8.29 -25.80 -6.02
N ARG A 93 9.46 -25.57 -6.62
CA ARG A 93 10.20 -26.61 -7.36
C ARG A 93 10.62 -27.81 -6.49
N SER A 94 10.78 -27.60 -5.19
CA SER A 94 11.30 -28.61 -4.25
C SER A 94 10.28 -29.07 -3.19
N ARG A 95 9.13 -28.42 -3.11
CA ARG A 95 8.07 -28.70 -2.11
C ARG A 95 6.70 -28.66 -2.76
N GLN A 96 5.82 -29.57 -2.38
CA GLN A 96 4.46 -29.70 -2.93
C GLN A 96 3.42 -28.89 -2.13
N VAL A 97 3.80 -27.72 -1.62
CA VAL A 97 2.89 -26.81 -0.91
C VAL A 97 2.28 -25.85 -1.93
N PRO A 98 0.96 -25.67 -1.97
CA PRO A 98 0.31 -24.70 -2.84
C PRO A 98 0.79 -23.29 -2.55
N ILE A 99 1.10 -22.53 -3.61
CA ILE A 99 1.56 -21.15 -3.50
C ILE A 99 0.59 -20.18 -4.16
N VAL A 100 0.08 -19.27 -3.36
CA VAL A 100 -0.80 -18.16 -3.77
C VAL A 100 0.00 -16.86 -3.82
N THR A 101 -0.35 -15.95 -4.70
CA THR A 101 0.18 -14.57 -4.66
C THR A 101 -0.93 -13.54 -4.70
N THR A 102 -0.86 -12.53 -3.82
CA THR A 102 -1.69 -11.33 -3.97
C THR A 102 -1.06 -10.41 -5.01
N VAL A 103 -1.88 -10.00 -5.99
CA VAL A 103 -1.49 -9.06 -7.05
C VAL A 103 -2.06 -7.69 -6.71
N HIS A 104 -1.21 -6.85 -6.10
CA HIS A 104 -1.58 -5.51 -5.60
C HIS A 104 -1.52 -4.43 -6.69
N SER A 105 -0.70 -4.63 -7.72
CA SER A 105 -0.44 -3.67 -8.79
C SER A 105 -0.19 -4.39 -10.11
N ASP A 106 -0.15 -3.62 -11.18
CA ASP A 106 0.36 -4.17 -12.43
C ASP A 106 1.88 -4.39 -12.32
N TYR A 107 2.28 -5.65 -12.16
CA TYR A 107 3.68 -6.06 -11.98
C TYR A 107 4.61 -5.59 -13.10
N ARG A 108 4.07 -5.21 -14.27
CA ARG A 108 4.87 -4.62 -15.37
C ARG A 108 5.16 -3.14 -15.15
N LEU A 109 4.42 -2.50 -14.25
CA LEU A 109 4.56 -1.08 -13.94
C LEU A 109 5.27 -0.82 -12.60
N ASP A 110 5.62 -1.87 -11.85
CA ASP A 110 6.22 -1.74 -10.50
C ASP A 110 7.56 -1.00 -10.48
N TYR A 111 8.26 -0.94 -11.62
CA TYR A 111 9.58 -0.32 -11.76
C TYR A 111 9.58 0.82 -12.79
N LEU A 112 8.45 1.51 -12.99
CA LEU A 112 8.38 2.71 -13.83
C LEU A 112 9.43 3.74 -13.36
N GLY A 113 10.18 4.31 -14.32
CA GLY A 113 11.28 5.23 -14.02
C GLY A 113 12.65 4.56 -13.84
N SER A 114 12.73 3.22 -13.81
CA SER A 114 14.00 2.48 -13.74
C SER A 114 14.06 1.34 -14.77
N PRO A 115 14.47 1.63 -16.04
CA PRO A 115 14.48 0.63 -17.11
C PRO A 115 15.29 -0.62 -16.78
N LEU A 116 16.42 -0.46 -16.08
CA LEU A 116 17.27 -1.59 -15.67
C LEU A 116 16.57 -2.51 -14.67
N LYS A 117 15.88 -1.94 -13.67
CA LYS A 117 15.12 -2.73 -12.69
C LYS A 117 13.91 -3.38 -13.35
N GLN A 118 13.24 -2.68 -14.27
CA GLN A 118 12.12 -3.23 -15.03
C GLN A 118 12.56 -4.43 -15.84
N TYR A 119 13.67 -4.33 -16.56
CA TYR A 119 14.21 -5.42 -17.37
C TYR A 119 14.67 -6.61 -16.52
N THR A 120 15.30 -6.38 -15.36
CA THR A 120 15.85 -7.45 -14.52
C THR A 120 14.80 -7.98 -13.52
N LEU A 121 14.37 -7.17 -12.57
CA LEU A 121 13.45 -7.59 -11.49
C LEU A 121 12.02 -7.79 -11.99
N GLY A 122 11.56 -6.93 -12.91
CA GLY A 122 10.24 -7.06 -13.52
C GLY A 122 10.13 -8.34 -14.33
N THR A 123 11.13 -8.68 -15.15
CA THR A 123 11.16 -9.93 -15.91
C THR A 123 11.26 -11.14 -15.00
N ALA A 124 12.11 -11.10 -13.96
CA ALA A 124 12.21 -12.18 -12.98
C ALA A 124 10.87 -12.43 -12.25
N ASN A 125 10.16 -11.36 -11.86
CA ASN A 125 8.83 -11.48 -11.28
C ASN A 125 7.81 -12.05 -12.27
N ALA A 126 7.80 -11.57 -13.52
CA ALA A 126 6.90 -12.08 -14.56
C ALA A 126 7.08 -13.59 -14.83
N ILE A 127 8.32 -14.05 -14.82
CA ILE A 127 8.66 -15.47 -14.92
C ILE A 127 8.21 -16.22 -13.67
N ALA A 128 8.56 -15.72 -12.47
CA ALA A 128 8.21 -16.35 -11.20
C ALA A 128 6.70 -16.57 -11.06
N LEU A 129 5.89 -15.59 -11.45
CA LEU A 129 4.43 -15.69 -11.43
C LEU A 129 3.91 -16.92 -12.19
N ARG A 130 4.54 -17.34 -13.28
CA ARG A 130 4.11 -18.53 -14.07
C ARG A 130 4.30 -19.86 -13.33
N PHE A 131 5.07 -19.87 -12.27
CA PHE A 131 5.33 -21.06 -11.44
C PHE A 131 4.49 -21.11 -10.18
N LEU A 132 3.64 -20.12 -9.92
CA LEU A 132 2.75 -20.10 -8.75
C LEU A 132 1.42 -20.80 -9.10
N ASP A 133 0.72 -21.28 -8.07
CA ASP A 133 -0.46 -22.10 -8.27
C ASP A 133 -1.72 -21.25 -8.41
N PHE A 134 -1.88 -20.18 -7.60
CA PHE A 134 -3.06 -19.32 -7.59
C PHE A 134 -2.71 -17.84 -7.51
N TYR A 135 -3.60 -17.01 -8.03
CA TYR A 135 -3.47 -15.55 -8.08
C TYR A 135 -4.67 -14.91 -7.41
N GLN A 136 -4.40 -14.03 -6.47
CA GLN A 136 -5.41 -13.24 -5.78
C GLN A 136 -5.28 -11.77 -6.18
N PRO A 137 -5.90 -11.31 -7.28
CA PRO A 137 -5.99 -9.90 -7.60
C PRO A 137 -6.95 -9.19 -6.63
N VAL A 138 -6.60 -7.95 -6.26
CA VAL A 138 -7.40 -7.14 -5.34
C VAL A 138 -8.47 -6.28 -6.02
N ALA A 139 -8.61 -6.39 -7.35
CA ALA A 139 -9.61 -5.66 -8.14
C ALA A 139 -9.94 -6.38 -9.46
N ASP A 140 -11.14 -6.10 -10.03
CA ASP A 140 -11.58 -6.66 -11.31
C ASP A 140 -10.64 -6.33 -12.47
N ARG A 141 -10.17 -5.08 -12.53
CA ARG A 141 -9.20 -4.67 -13.55
C ARG A 141 -7.97 -5.55 -13.53
N MET A 142 -7.45 -5.88 -12.35
CA MET A 142 -6.26 -6.70 -12.22
C MET A 142 -6.52 -8.16 -12.59
N ALA A 143 -7.69 -8.70 -12.23
CA ALA A 143 -8.09 -10.04 -12.68
C ALA A 143 -8.15 -10.12 -14.21
N ARG A 144 -8.80 -9.14 -14.86
CA ARG A 144 -8.83 -9.05 -16.35
C ARG A 144 -7.43 -8.95 -16.93
N THR A 145 -6.57 -8.10 -16.38
CA THR A 145 -5.18 -7.95 -16.84
C THR A 145 -4.40 -9.27 -16.78
N LEU A 146 -4.59 -10.07 -15.73
CA LEU A 146 -3.96 -11.39 -15.64
C LEU A 146 -4.47 -12.34 -16.74
N ILE A 147 -5.79 -12.40 -16.98
CA ILE A 147 -6.41 -13.22 -18.03
C ILE A 147 -5.88 -12.80 -19.41
N GLU A 148 -5.87 -11.51 -19.72
CA GLU A 148 -5.35 -10.95 -20.98
C GLU A 148 -3.86 -11.29 -21.20
N ARG A 149 -3.11 -11.50 -20.12
CA ARG A 149 -1.71 -11.92 -20.16
C ARG A 149 -1.52 -13.44 -20.19
N GLY A 150 -2.62 -14.19 -20.37
CA GLY A 150 -2.61 -15.65 -20.52
C GLY A 150 -2.38 -16.41 -19.21
N PHE A 151 -2.81 -15.85 -18.07
CA PHE A 151 -2.97 -16.62 -16.84
C PHE A 151 -4.30 -17.37 -16.88
N ASP A 152 -4.30 -18.59 -16.32
CA ASP A 152 -5.47 -19.45 -16.28
C ASP A 152 -6.57 -18.85 -15.39
N PRO A 153 -7.78 -18.57 -15.93
CA PRO A 153 -8.88 -18.01 -15.15
C PRO A 153 -9.29 -18.87 -13.94
N GLU A 154 -9.17 -20.20 -14.03
CA GLU A 154 -9.51 -21.11 -12.93
C GLU A 154 -8.56 -20.99 -11.72
N ARG A 155 -7.40 -20.38 -11.93
CA ARG A 155 -6.39 -20.10 -10.89
C ARG A 155 -6.46 -18.67 -10.35
N ILE A 156 -7.43 -17.88 -10.81
CA ILE A 156 -7.59 -16.48 -10.39
C ILE A 156 -8.78 -16.38 -9.45
N VAL A 157 -8.50 -16.08 -8.17
CA VAL A 157 -9.52 -15.86 -7.15
C VAL A 157 -9.46 -14.40 -6.72
N LYS A 158 -10.40 -13.60 -7.20
CA LYS A 158 -10.46 -12.17 -6.85
C LYS A 158 -10.95 -12.00 -5.39
N ILE A 159 -10.17 -11.27 -4.59
CA ILE A 159 -10.55 -10.86 -3.23
C ILE A 159 -10.19 -9.39 -3.08
N TYR A 160 -11.19 -8.54 -2.89
CA TYR A 160 -10.98 -7.11 -2.68
C TYR A 160 -10.23 -6.84 -1.36
N ASN A 161 -9.53 -5.73 -1.30
CA ASN A 161 -8.98 -5.25 -0.04
C ASN A 161 -10.14 -4.96 0.93
N GLY A 162 -9.96 -5.40 2.16
CA GLY A 162 -10.90 -5.16 3.25
C GLY A 162 -10.25 -4.34 4.35
N MET A 163 -11.08 -3.64 5.10
CA MET A 163 -10.69 -3.02 6.35
C MET A 163 -11.84 -3.14 7.35
N ASP A 164 -11.52 -2.89 8.60
CA ASP A 164 -12.54 -2.76 9.64
C ASP A 164 -13.21 -1.38 9.49
N PHE A 165 -14.51 -1.38 9.22
CA PHE A 165 -15.33 -0.17 9.07
C PHE A 165 -15.94 0.31 10.39
N ASP A 166 -15.55 -0.28 11.53
CA ASP A 166 -15.96 0.20 12.83
C ASP A 166 -15.41 1.61 13.07
N ARG A 167 -16.30 2.58 12.99
CA ARG A 167 -15.93 3.99 13.23
C ARG A 167 -15.52 4.16 14.69
N PRO A 168 -14.41 4.87 14.96
CA PRO A 168 -14.09 5.26 16.32
C PRO A 168 -15.27 6.03 16.92
N LYS A 169 -15.88 5.49 17.99
CA LYS A 169 -16.97 6.15 18.71
C LYS A 169 -16.39 7.23 19.60
N GLY A 170 -16.94 8.42 19.56
CA GLY A 170 -16.57 9.54 20.41
C GLY A 170 -16.59 10.88 19.67
N GLU A 171 -16.69 11.94 20.45
CA GLU A 171 -16.54 13.30 19.96
C GLU A 171 -15.12 13.49 19.43
N PHE A 172 -14.99 14.17 18.30
CA PHE A 172 -13.72 14.48 17.65
C PHE A 172 -13.73 15.94 17.26
N ASP A 173 -12.96 16.73 18.02
CA ASP A 173 -12.75 18.14 17.69
C ASP A 173 -11.71 18.24 16.57
N ARG A 174 -12.20 18.32 15.32
CA ARG A 174 -11.37 18.42 14.13
C ARG A 174 -10.53 19.70 14.07
N VAL A 175 -11.09 20.82 14.61
CA VAL A 175 -10.40 22.12 14.60
C VAL A 175 -9.23 22.07 15.57
N ALA A 176 -9.45 21.61 16.78
CA ALA A 176 -8.37 21.42 17.74
C ALA A 176 -7.30 20.45 17.21
N TYR A 177 -7.71 19.32 16.62
CA TYR A 177 -6.75 18.36 16.03
C TYR A 177 -5.87 19.00 14.95
N LEU A 178 -6.46 19.72 14.00
CA LEU A 178 -5.71 20.34 12.89
C LEU A 178 -4.81 21.48 13.38
N ARG A 179 -5.29 22.29 14.34
CA ARG A 179 -4.50 23.35 14.93
C ARG A 179 -3.31 22.79 15.72
N ASP A 180 -3.56 21.84 16.62
CA ASP A 180 -2.55 21.35 17.56
C ASP A 180 -1.52 20.44 16.89
N THR A 181 -1.92 19.75 15.80
CA THR A 181 -1.04 18.83 15.07
C THR A 181 -0.27 19.51 13.95
N TYR A 182 -0.92 20.41 13.21
CA TYR A 182 -0.36 20.98 11.97
C TYR A 182 -0.24 22.50 12.00
N GLY A 183 -0.64 23.15 13.09
CA GLY A 183 -0.64 24.61 13.21
C GLY A 183 -1.62 25.30 12.25
N ALA A 184 -2.65 24.58 11.79
CA ALA A 184 -3.60 25.12 10.85
C ALA A 184 -4.68 25.94 11.57
N GLU A 185 -4.85 27.19 11.15
CA GLU A 185 -5.96 28.04 11.60
C GLU A 185 -7.19 27.75 10.72
N ILE A 186 -8.26 27.28 11.34
CA ILE A 186 -9.53 26.94 10.67
C ILE A 186 -10.58 27.96 11.09
N GLU A 187 -11.23 28.56 10.12
CA GLU A 187 -12.30 29.53 10.31
C GLU A 187 -13.68 28.88 10.17
N ASP A 188 -14.69 29.49 10.80
CA ASP A 188 -16.07 29.06 10.65
C ASP A 188 -16.50 29.15 9.18
N GLY A 189 -16.98 28.03 8.64
CA GLY A 189 -17.37 27.92 7.24
C GLY A 189 -16.29 27.42 6.30
N ASP A 190 -15.06 27.19 6.78
CA ASP A 190 -14.03 26.52 5.98
C ASP A 190 -14.46 25.09 5.58
N VAL A 191 -14.24 24.73 4.33
CA VAL A 191 -14.45 23.39 3.79
C VAL A 191 -13.11 22.73 3.57
N LEU A 192 -12.88 21.62 4.28
CA LEU A 192 -11.60 20.97 4.41
C LEU A 192 -11.49 19.82 3.40
N CYS A 193 -10.60 19.98 2.43
CA CYS A 193 -10.25 18.96 1.45
C CYS A 193 -8.98 18.24 1.88
N GLY A 194 -8.98 16.90 1.89
CA GLY A 194 -7.82 16.11 2.27
C GLY A 194 -7.40 15.10 1.22
N ILE A 195 -6.09 14.93 1.07
CA ILE A 195 -5.51 13.83 0.29
C ILE A 195 -4.39 13.19 1.10
N ALA A 196 -4.42 11.85 1.25
CA ALA A 196 -3.36 11.11 1.92
C ALA A 196 -2.72 10.14 0.92
N ALA A 197 -1.48 10.45 0.51
CA ALA A 197 -0.74 9.65 -0.45
C ALA A 197 0.76 9.95 -0.40
N ARG A 198 1.60 9.05 -0.93
CA ARG A 198 3.01 9.37 -1.19
C ARG A 198 3.12 10.50 -2.21
N LEU A 199 4.02 11.43 -2.00
CA LEU A 199 4.24 12.55 -2.92
C LEU A 199 5.16 12.11 -4.07
N THR A 200 4.57 11.41 -5.06
CA THR A 200 5.26 10.84 -6.22
C THR A 200 4.44 11.05 -7.48
N ALA A 201 5.07 11.02 -8.64
CA ALA A 201 4.44 11.23 -9.94
C ALA A 201 3.20 10.34 -10.19
N VAL A 202 3.19 9.09 -9.68
CA VAL A 202 2.03 8.18 -9.84
C VAL A 202 0.80 8.65 -9.08
N LYS A 203 1.00 9.39 -7.96
CA LYS A 203 -0.10 9.91 -7.13
C LYS A 203 -0.66 11.24 -7.64
N ASP A 204 0.08 11.90 -8.52
CA ASP A 204 -0.31 13.12 -9.25
C ASP A 204 -0.99 14.18 -8.38
N ILE A 205 -0.35 14.50 -7.25
CA ILE A 205 -0.83 15.55 -6.34
C ILE A 205 -0.84 16.91 -7.04
N ALA A 206 -0.02 17.10 -8.07
CA ALA A 206 -0.01 18.30 -8.88
C ALA A 206 -1.37 18.59 -9.53
N THR A 207 -2.07 17.53 -10.02
CA THR A 207 -3.44 17.68 -10.54
C THR A 207 -4.42 18.09 -9.44
N THR A 208 -4.30 17.54 -8.23
CA THR A 208 -5.12 18.01 -7.09
C THR A 208 -4.90 19.49 -6.79
N ILE A 209 -3.64 19.96 -6.72
CA ILE A 209 -3.32 21.36 -6.44
C ILE A 209 -3.84 22.28 -7.54
N ARG A 210 -3.73 21.92 -8.81
CA ARG A 210 -4.28 22.72 -9.94
C ARG A 210 -5.80 22.79 -9.89
N GLY A 211 -6.47 21.65 -9.64
CA GLY A 211 -7.92 21.61 -9.49
C GLY A 211 -8.41 22.42 -8.28
N PHE A 212 -7.68 22.36 -7.17
CA PHE A 212 -7.94 23.16 -5.98
C PHE A 212 -7.80 24.67 -6.26
N ALA A 213 -6.74 25.08 -6.95
CA ALA A 213 -6.54 26.48 -7.33
C ALA A 213 -7.66 27.01 -8.24
N GLU A 214 -8.20 26.17 -9.12
CA GLU A 214 -9.35 26.54 -9.94
C GLU A 214 -10.63 26.65 -9.12
N ALA A 215 -10.85 25.68 -8.22
CA ALA A 215 -12.02 25.68 -7.34
C ALA A 215 -12.07 26.88 -6.38
N LEU A 216 -10.91 27.34 -5.89
CA LEU A 216 -10.81 28.53 -5.02
C LEU A 216 -11.39 29.81 -5.64
N LYS A 217 -11.43 29.92 -6.97
CA LYS A 217 -12.00 31.08 -7.65
C LYS A 217 -13.50 31.26 -7.39
N SER A 218 -14.20 30.16 -7.17
CA SER A 218 -15.64 30.12 -6.89
C SER A 218 -16.00 29.73 -5.45
N ALA A 219 -15.06 29.17 -4.73
CA ALA A 219 -15.24 28.68 -3.35
C ALA A 219 -14.04 29.06 -2.48
N PRO A 220 -13.90 30.33 -2.08
CA PRO A 220 -12.71 30.82 -1.34
C PRO A 220 -12.56 30.23 0.07
N GLN A 221 -13.61 29.59 0.60
CA GLN A 221 -13.61 28.89 1.89
C GLN A 221 -12.91 27.51 1.85
N LEU A 222 -12.44 27.06 0.69
CA LEU A 222 -11.74 25.78 0.59
C LEU A 222 -10.35 25.86 1.23
N ARG A 223 -9.96 24.78 1.92
CA ARG A 223 -8.59 24.53 2.41
C ARG A 223 -8.16 23.12 1.99
N LEU A 224 -6.91 22.98 1.58
CA LEU A 224 -6.35 21.70 1.15
C LEU A 224 -5.28 21.22 2.15
N PHE A 225 -5.45 19.99 2.61
CA PHE A 225 -4.50 19.28 3.46
C PHE A 225 -3.89 18.12 2.69
N ILE A 226 -2.56 18.06 2.63
CA ILE A 226 -1.80 17.04 1.91
C ILE A 226 -0.99 16.24 2.94
N ALA A 227 -1.45 15.01 3.21
CA ALA A 227 -0.79 14.08 4.11
C ALA A 227 0.08 13.09 3.31
N GLY A 228 1.34 12.98 3.70
CA GLY A 228 2.34 12.12 3.08
C GLY A 228 3.64 12.83 2.83
N ASP A 229 4.64 12.06 2.42
CA ASP A 229 5.97 12.50 2.03
C ASP A 229 6.37 11.92 0.67
N GLY A 230 7.44 12.40 0.09
CA GLY A 230 7.97 11.87 -1.16
C GLY A 230 8.83 12.86 -1.93
N GLU A 231 9.39 12.36 -3.04
CA GLU A 231 10.38 13.07 -3.86
C GLU A 231 9.82 14.33 -4.56
N ASP A 232 8.49 14.41 -4.72
CA ASP A 232 7.85 15.54 -5.40
C ASP A 232 7.50 16.71 -4.45
N GLU A 233 7.75 16.62 -3.13
CA GLU A 233 7.27 17.60 -2.14
C GLU A 233 7.70 19.03 -2.46
N ASP A 234 9.00 19.24 -2.76
CA ASP A 234 9.53 20.58 -3.06
C ASP A 234 8.93 21.16 -4.35
N MET A 235 8.71 20.31 -5.36
CA MET A 235 8.06 20.69 -6.61
C MET A 235 6.60 21.12 -6.37
N LEU A 236 5.87 20.36 -5.53
CA LEU A 236 4.48 20.64 -5.19
C LEU A 236 4.33 21.93 -4.39
N LYS A 237 5.23 22.21 -3.45
CA LYS A 237 5.27 23.48 -2.72
C LYS A 237 5.49 24.67 -3.66
N LYS A 238 6.46 24.56 -4.58
CA LYS A 238 6.69 25.59 -5.62
C LYS A 238 5.48 25.77 -6.53
N LEU A 239 4.76 24.70 -6.85
CA LEU A 239 3.52 24.79 -7.63
C LEU A 239 2.44 25.57 -6.87
N CYS A 240 2.29 25.40 -5.57
CA CYS A 240 1.37 26.19 -4.74
C CYS A 240 1.74 27.68 -4.77
N ASP A 241 3.03 28.01 -4.69
CA ASP A 241 3.50 29.41 -4.78
C ASP A 241 3.18 30.02 -6.14
N GLN A 242 3.47 29.28 -7.22
CA GLN A 242 3.18 29.72 -8.60
C GLN A 242 1.70 29.98 -8.86
N LEU A 243 0.82 29.19 -8.24
CA LEU A 243 -0.63 29.31 -8.37
C LEU A 243 -1.24 30.30 -7.35
N GLY A 244 -0.44 30.83 -6.43
CA GLY A 244 -0.91 31.79 -5.41
C GLY A 244 -1.83 31.16 -4.35
N VAL A 245 -1.72 29.85 -4.13
CA VAL A 245 -2.58 29.12 -3.19
C VAL A 245 -1.86 28.62 -1.93
N ARG A 246 -0.61 29.01 -1.73
CA ARG A 246 0.26 28.48 -0.67
C ARG A 246 -0.34 28.60 0.74
N GLU A 247 -1.03 29.69 1.03
CA GLU A 247 -1.66 29.97 2.34
C GLU A 247 -2.92 29.13 2.60
N ARG A 248 -3.50 28.56 1.55
CA ARG A 248 -4.68 27.69 1.62
C ARG A 248 -4.31 26.18 1.55
N VAL A 249 -3.00 25.85 1.46
CA VAL A 249 -2.51 24.47 1.35
C VAL A 249 -1.58 24.13 2.51
N THR A 250 -1.96 23.14 3.30
CA THR A 250 -1.16 22.61 4.42
C THR A 250 -0.53 21.27 4.05
N PHE A 251 0.81 21.21 4.05
CA PHE A 251 1.55 19.97 3.94
C PHE A 251 1.73 19.37 5.32
N CYS A 252 1.10 18.22 5.58
CA CYS A 252 1.04 17.58 6.88
C CYS A 252 2.23 16.64 7.16
N GLY A 253 3.07 16.37 6.13
CA GLY A 253 4.11 15.34 6.23
C GLY A 253 3.53 13.93 6.38
N TRP A 254 4.35 12.99 6.82
CA TRP A 254 3.90 11.63 7.08
C TRP A 254 2.93 11.56 8.25
N VAL A 255 1.73 10.99 8.01
CA VAL A 255 0.65 10.89 9.02
C VAL A 255 0.41 9.43 9.39
N SER A 256 0.52 9.12 10.69
CA SER A 256 0.21 7.80 11.24
C SER A 256 -0.21 7.94 12.71
N PRO A 257 -1.40 7.45 13.10
CA PRO A 257 -2.44 6.84 12.27
C PRO A 257 -3.16 7.85 11.37
N VAL A 258 -3.64 7.40 10.20
CA VAL A 258 -4.25 8.28 9.19
C VAL A 258 -5.74 8.57 9.43
N MET A 259 -6.42 7.74 10.21
CA MET A 259 -7.87 7.88 10.46
C MET A 259 -8.28 9.24 11.07
N PRO A 260 -7.57 9.81 12.07
CA PRO A 260 -7.89 11.15 12.58
C PRO A 260 -7.79 12.23 11.50
N PHE A 261 -6.83 12.11 10.57
CA PHE A 261 -6.71 13.02 9.44
C PHE A 261 -7.96 12.97 8.55
N PHE A 262 -8.38 11.78 8.11
CA PHE A 262 -9.58 11.64 7.27
C PHE A 262 -10.86 12.09 7.98
N ARG A 263 -11.01 11.83 9.29
CA ARG A 263 -12.14 12.31 10.08
C ARG A 263 -12.22 13.83 10.18
N ALA A 264 -11.09 14.52 10.03
CA ALA A 264 -11.07 15.97 10.05
C ALA A 264 -11.53 16.61 8.73
N MET A 265 -11.55 15.86 7.63
CA MET A 265 -11.87 16.37 6.29
C MET A 265 -13.35 16.30 5.97
N ASP A 266 -13.85 17.29 5.20
CA ASP A 266 -15.18 17.28 4.60
C ASP A 266 -15.18 16.53 3.27
N ILE A 267 -14.05 16.62 2.52
CA ILE A 267 -13.90 16.01 1.19
C ILE A 267 -12.57 15.27 1.14
N ASN A 268 -12.62 13.99 0.81
CA ASN A 268 -11.42 13.19 0.56
C ASN A 268 -11.14 13.10 -0.93
N LEU A 269 -9.90 13.38 -1.32
CA LEU A 269 -9.46 13.47 -2.70
C LEU A 269 -8.49 12.33 -3.06
N LEU A 270 -8.55 11.92 -4.34
CA LEU A 270 -7.59 10.98 -4.92
C LEU A 270 -7.39 11.34 -6.39
N SER A 271 -6.15 11.69 -6.77
CA SER A 271 -5.80 12.10 -8.14
C SER A 271 -4.86 11.13 -8.86
N SER A 272 -4.58 9.98 -8.25
CA SER A 272 -3.60 9.03 -8.76
C SER A 272 -3.85 8.63 -10.22
N VAL A 273 -2.81 8.68 -11.04
CA VAL A 273 -2.83 8.21 -12.44
C VAL A 273 -3.16 6.72 -12.53
N SER A 274 -2.72 5.94 -11.54
CA SER A 274 -2.98 4.50 -11.50
C SER A 274 -3.19 4.02 -10.08
N GLU A 275 -4.34 3.42 -9.85
CA GLU A 275 -4.69 2.70 -8.62
C GLU A 275 -5.26 1.34 -8.94
N THR A 276 -5.08 0.40 -8.03
CA THR A 276 -5.72 -0.91 -8.11
C THR A 276 -6.91 -0.97 -7.16
N PHE A 277 -6.67 -0.73 -5.87
CA PHE A 277 -7.70 -0.66 -4.84
C PHE A 277 -7.17 0.20 -3.67
N PRO A 278 -7.34 1.52 -3.71
CA PRO A 278 -6.68 2.43 -2.78
C PRO A 278 -7.32 2.41 -1.39
N TYR A 279 -6.51 2.11 -0.37
CA TYR A 279 -6.94 2.16 1.03
C TYR A 279 -7.36 3.57 1.45
N SER A 280 -6.73 4.61 0.93
CA SER A 280 -7.06 6.00 1.28
C SER A 280 -8.54 6.36 1.01
N ILE A 281 -9.16 5.75 -0.01
CA ILE A 281 -10.60 5.93 -0.24
C ILE A 281 -11.41 5.16 0.79
N LEU A 282 -11.05 3.90 1.12
CA LEU A 282 -11.73 3.13 2.15
C LEU A 282 -11.65 3.83 3.51
N GLU A 283 -10.45 4.29 3.87
CA GLU A 283 -10.18 5.03 5.11
C GLU A 283 -10.95 6.36 5.16
N GLY A 284 -11.11 7.02 4.01
CA GLY A 284 -11.83 8.29 3.89
C GLY A 284 -13.35 8.17 3.98
N VAL A 285 -13.95 6.97 3.88
CA VAL A 285 -15.41 6.75 4.04
C VAL A 285 -15.79 6.19 5.40
N CYS A 286 -14.80 5.86 6.25
CA CYS A 286 -15.01 5.49 7.64
C CYS A 286 -15.14 6.74 8.51
#